data_70cefc97d7254970ecd2bc9461a08ab2
#
_entry.id   70cefc97d7254970ecd2bc9461a08ab2
#
_cell.length_a   1.000
_cell.length_b   1.000
_cell.length_c   1.000
_cell.angle_alpha   90.00
_cell.angle_beta   90.00
_cell.angle_gamma   90.00
#
_symmetry.space_group_name_H-M   'P 1'
#
loop_
_entity.id
_entity.type
_entity.pdbx_description
1 polymer ?
#
loop_
_entity_poly.entity_id
_entity_poly.type
_entity_poly.pdbx_seq_one_letter_code
_entity_poly.pdbx_strand_id
1 'polypeptide(L)'
;MTIRTTITWTTRAAATAVTLAALASPARADLQLCNRMSYVVETALAIDDKGATATRGWFRVDPGQCRAAVQGEVSYEALYVHARALPVYGASPLPQSGHADFCVEKNNFVLASGRVCNRTGQSLARFTQVKPSENEKGLTIYLAEESEYTDDQARDAAIQRLLTIAGYDATPIDGIRGAKTDAILLTFLQDNKLSNTAAGRADFFDVLIAAAQKPDGGGFIWCNETTTPVMAALGIEEKGAVTTRGWYRVEPGKCLRPDVKGQPRRVYSFGEAIGSDGQVVKRGDGPASGNVSWGGSTVLCTRDRKSTRLNSSHSQQSRMPSSA
;
A
#
# COMPACT_ATOMS: atom_id res chain seq x y z
N MET A 1 -3.97 -56.23 88.40
CA MET A 1 -3.75 -57.04 87.21
C MET A 1 -4.45 -56.29 86.05
N THR A 2 -3.69 -55.47 85.35
CA THR A 2 -4.26 -54.50 84.34
C THR A 2 -3.77 -54.92 82.96
N ILE A 3 -4.69 -55.36 82.11
CA ILE A 3 -4.42 -55.73 80.74
C ILE A 3 -4.58 -54.48 79.86
N ARG A 4 -3.49 -54.06 79.19
CA ARG A 4 -3.49 -53.00 78.17
C ARG A 4 -3.63 -53.64 76.81
N THR A 5 -4.72 -53.30 76.12
CA THR A 5 -4.94 -53.72 74.74
C THR A 5 -4.45 -52.61 73.85
N THR A 6 -3.44 -52.83 73.05
CA THR A 6 -2.95 -51.84 72.00
C THR A 6 -3.70 -52.11 70.68
N ILE A 7 -4.41 -51.12 70.21
CA ILE A 7 -5.07 -51.13 68.90
C ILE A 7 -4.12 -50.44 67.92
N THR A 8 -3.64 -51.18 66.92
CA THR A 8 -2.83 -50.69 65.81
C THR A 8 -3.77 -50.29 64.66
N TRP A 9 -3.77 -49.00 64.33
CA TRP A 9 -4.48 -48.46 63.14
C TRP A 9 -3.54 -48.53 61.95
N THR A 10 -3.87 -49.40 60.98
CA THR A 10 -3.22 -49.40 59.65
C THR A 10 -3.95 -48.43 58.76
N THR A 11 -3.37 -47.25 58.50
CA THR A 11 -3.84 -46.30 57.50
C THR A 11 -3.43 -46.77 56.13
N ARG A 12 -4.39 -47.23 55.33
CA ARG A 12 -4.23 -47.43 53.87
C ARG A 12 -4.36 -46.10 53.22
N ALA A 13 -3.25 -45.52 52.71
CA ALA A 13 -3.24 -44.38 51.84
C ALA A 13 -3.68 -44.83 50.43
N ALA A 14 -4.90 -44.47 50.03
CA ALA A 14 -5.36 -44.60 48.63
C ALA A 14 -4.77 -43.44 47.82
N ALA A 15 -3.78 -43.74 47.00
CA ALA A 15 -3.26 -42.77 46.02
C ALA A 15 -4.22 -42.67 44.85
N THR A 16 -5.05 -41.61 44.83
CA THR A 16 -5.87 -41.22 43.66
C THR A 16 -4.96 -40.56 42.62
N ALA A 17 -4.61 -41.30 41.58
CA ALA A 17 -3.96 -40.75 40.39
C ALA A 17 -4.99 -39.90 39.63
N VAL A 18 -4.89 -38.56 39.77
CA VAL A 18 -5.63 -37.61 38.92
C VAL A 18 -4.92 -37.58 37.58
N THR A 19 -5.43 -38.32 36.60
CA THR A 19 -5.03 -38.17 35.19
C THR A 19 -5.56 -36.81 34.70
N LEU A 20 -4.68 -35.81 34.60
CA LEU A 20 -4.91 -34.60 33.82
C LEU A 20 -5.02 -35.04 32.35
N ALA A 21 -6.25 -35.22 31.86
CA ALA A 21 -6.52 -35.23 30.45
C ALA A 21 -6.28 -33.80 29.94
N ALA A 22 -5.13 -33.56 29.34
CA ALA A 22 -4.84 -32.36 28.59
C ALA A 22 -5.90 -32.33 27.47
N LEU A 23 -6.89 -31.47 27.60
CA LEU A 23 -7.80 -31.08 26.52
C LEU A 23 -6.92 -30.38 25.48
N ALA A 24 -6.38 -31.14 24.54
CA ALA A 24 -5.82 -30.59 23.31
C ALA A 24 -7.00 -29.91 22.59
N SER A 25 -7.16 -28.60 22.80
CA SER A 25 -8.03 -27.80 21.95
C SER A 25 -7.54 -28.00 20.52
N PRO A 26 -8.43 -28.38 19.57
CA PRO A 26 -8.03 -28.48 18.18
C PRO A 26 -7.42 -27.13 17.79
N ALA A 27 -6.21 -27.15 17.26
CA ALA A 27 -5.56 -25.95 16.73
C ALA A 27 -6.49 -25.41 15.65
N ARG A 28 -7.18 -24.32 15.95
CA ARG A 28 -8.01 -23.63 14.96
C ARG A 28 -7.03 -23.08 13.93
N ALA A 29 -7.15 -23.56 12.71
CA ALA A 29 -6.33 -23.10 11.59
C ALA A 29 -6.84 -21.72 11.14
N ASP A 30 -6.47 -20.68 11.86
CA ASP A 30 -6.78 -19.30 11.46
C ASP A 30 -6.07 -18.99 10.14
N LEU A 31 -6.77 -18.27 9.24
CA LEU A 31 -6.16 -17.75 8.02
C LEU A 31 -5.53 -16.39 8.29
N GLN A 32 -4.23 -16.31 8.10
CA GLN A 32 -3.45 -15.09 8.29
C GLN A 32 -2.99 -14.50 6.96
N LEU A 33 -2.98 -13.17 6.89
CA LEU A 33 -2.41 -12.38 5.82
C LEU A 33 -1.15 -11.71 6.36
N CYS A 34 0.01 -12.01 5.77
CA CYS A 34 1.30 -11.41 6.13
C CYS A 34 1.80 -10.52 4.99
N ASN A 35 2.19 -9.30 5.30
CA ASN A 35 2.60 -8.32 4.30
C ASN A 35 4.13 -8.21 4.25
N ARG A 36 4.73 -8.74 3.19
CA ARG A 36 6.16 -8.63 2.85
C ARG A 36 6.41 -7.64 1.72
N MET A 37 5.54 -6.66 1.57
CA MET A 37 5.72 -5.57 0.61
C MET A 37 6.14 -4.28 1.32
N SER A 38 6.75 -3.37 0.59
CA SER A 38 7.08 -2.02 1.08
C SER A 38 5.90 -1.05 1.07
N TYR A 39 4.68 -1.56 0.98
CA TYR A 39 3.43 -0.80 0.95
C TYR A 39 2.51 -1.21 2.09
N VAL A 40 1.90 -0.25 2.78
CA VAL A 40 0.72 -0.54 3.60
C VAL A 40 -0.42 -0.87 2.66
N VAL A 41 -1.02 -2.04 2.84
CA VAL A 41 -2.06 -2.53 1.93
C VAL A 41 -3.38 -2.77 2.63
N GLU A 42 -4.43 -2.69 1.85
CA GLU A 42 -5.76 -3.21 2.17
C GLU A 42 -6.04 -4.42 1.29
N THR A 43 -6.42 -5.51 1.92
CA THR A 43 -6.66 -6.78 1.24
C THR A 43 -8.12 -7.21 1.36
N ALA A 44 -8.60 -7.88 0.33
CA ALA A 44 -9.86 -8.58 0.33
C ALA A 44 -9.64 -10.06 -0.01
N LEU A 45 -10.41 -10.92 0.64
CA LEU A 45 -10.43 -12.35 0.39
C LEU A 45 -11.71 -12.73 -0.34
N ALA A 46 -11.61 -13.68 -1.25
CA ALA A 46 -12.75 -14.35 -1.83
C ALA A 46 -12.58 -15.86 -1.70
N ILE A 47 -13.66 -16.54 -1.38
CA ILE A 47 -13.73 -17.99 -1.33
C ILE A 47 -14.72 -18.49 -2.39
N ASP A 48 -14.40 -19.64 -2.94
CA ASP A 48 -15.32 -20.44 -3.76
C ASP A 48 -15.36 -21.85 -3.15
N ASP A 49 -16.56 -22.27 -2.73
CA ASP A 49 -16.80 -23.60 -2.19
C ASP A 49 -18.00 -24.19 -2.90
N LYS A 50 -17.75 -25.13 -3.82
CA LYS A 50 -18.78 -25.83 -4.62
C LYS A 50 -19.75 -24.89 -5.34
N GLY A 51 -19.22 -23.76 -5.83
CA GLY A 51 -19.99 -22.74 -6.53
C GLY A 51 -20.66 -21.70 -5.61
N ALA A 52 -20.60 -21.86 -4.29
CA ALA A 52 -20.97 -20.83 -3.35
C ALA A 52 -19.77 -19.87 -3.18
N THR A 53 -19.96 -18.60 -3.52
CA THR A 53 -18.89 -17.62 -3.44
C THR A 53 -19.16 -16.56 -2.37
N ALA A 54 -18.15 -16.15 -1.66
CA ALA A 54 -18.22 -15.04 -0.71
C ALA A 54 -16.97 -14.19 -0.80
N THR A 55 -17.11 -12.88 -0.56
CA THR A 55 -15.99 -11.95 -0.47
C THR A 55 -16.04 -11.16 0.82
N ARG A 56 -14.87 -10.89 1.39
CA ARG A 56 -14.72 -10.10 2.62
C ARG A 56 -13.49 -9.20 2.54
N GLY A 57 -13.61 -7.95 2.89
CA GLY A 57 -12.54 -6.93 2.99
C GLY A 57 -13.04 -5.74 3.82
N TRP A 58 -12.26 -4.76 4.08
CA TRP A 58 -10.83 -4.66 3.78
C TRP A 58 -10.03 -4.96 5.03
N PHE A 59 -9.01 -5.76 4.87
CA PHE A 59 -8.06 -6.04 5.96
C PHE A 59 -6.82 -5.20 5.70
N ARG A 60 -6.58 -4.17 6.51
CA ARG A 60 -5.32 -3.44 6.45
C ARG A 60 -4.22 -4.31 7.05
N VAL A 61 -3.11 -4.44 6.33
CA VAL A 61 -1.92 -5.15 6.79
C VAL A 61 -0.71 -4.25 6.58
N ASP A 62 -0.09 -3.86 7.68
CA ASP A 62 1.11 -3.04 7.66
C ASP A 62 2.33 -3.88 7.26
N PRO A 63 3.35 -3.29 6.63
CA PRO A 63 4.56 -4.00 6.23
C PRO A 63 5.26 -4.69 7.39
N GLY A 64 5.69 -5.93 7.15
CA GLY A 64 6.29 -6.78 8.17
C GLY A 64 5.32 -7.32 9.22
N GLN A 65 4.01 -7.13 9.04
CA GLN A 65 3.00 -7.60 9.98
C GLN A 65 2.11 -8.68 9.37
N CYS A 66 1.57 -9.52 10.25
CA CYS A 66 0.54 -10.49 9.91
C CYS A 66 -0.76 -10.13 10.63
N ARG A 67 -1.88 -10.37 9.97
CA ARG A 67 -3.22 -10.16 10.51
C ARG A 67 -4.11 -11.37 10.26
N ALA A 68 -4.80 -11.83 11.31
CA ALA A 68 -5.84 -12.83 11.16
C ALA A 68 -7.00 -12.25 10.33
N ALA A 69 -7.30 -12.86 9.19
CA ALA A 69 -8.38 -12.46 8.29
C ALA A 69 -9.63 -13.31 8.51
N VAL A 70 -9.47 -14.59 8.83
CA VAL A 70 -10.54 -15.50 9.19
C VAL A 70 -10.12 -16.29 10.42
N GLN A 71 -11.01 -16.40 11.40
CA GLN A 71 -10.81 -17.19 12.61
C GLN A 71 -11.56 -18.50 12.49
N GLY A 72 -10.91 -19.59 12.88
CA GLY A 72 -11.47 -20.93 12.85
C GLY A 72 -11.22 -21.65 11.52
N GLU A 73 -11.83 -22.81 11.37
CA GLU A 73 -11.71 -23.64 10.18
C GLU A 73 -12.33 -22.95 8.96
N VAL A 74 -11.51 -22.78 7.91
CA VAL A 74 -11.94 -22.20 6.63
C VAL A 74 -12.10 -23.33 5.64
N SER A 75 -13.35 -23.68 5.33
CA SER A 75 -13.67 -24.59 4.24
C SER A 75 -13.72 -23.80 2.93
N TYR A 76 -12.98 -24.26 1.92
CA TYR A 76 -13.00 -23.68 0.58
C TYR A 76 -12.46 -24.68 -0.45
N GLU A 77 -13.00 -24.64 -1.64
CA GLU A 77 -12.42 -25.33 -2.80
C GLU A 77 -11.33 -24.48 -3.44
N ALA A 78 -11.56 -23.14 -3.48
CA ALA A 78 -10.59 -22.18 -3.96
C ALA A 78 -10.60 -20.88 -3.14
N LEU A 79 -9.40 -20.37 -2.88
CA LEU A 79 -9.19 -19.12 -2.15
C LEU A 79 -8.51 -18.10 -3.06
N TYR A 80 -8.98 -16.86 -2.97
CA TYR A 80 -8.50 -15.76 -3.80
C TYR A 80 -8.20 -14.53 -2.95
N VAL A 81 -7.20 -13.75 -3.36
CA VAL A 81 -6.78 -12.51 -2.71
C VAL A 81 -6.75 -11.37 -3.72
N HIS A 82 -7.24 -10.23 -3.29
CA HIS A 82 -7.00 -8.94 -3.92
C HIS A 82 -6.31 -8.02 -2.92
N ALA A 83 -5.26 -7.32 -3.36
CA ALA A 83 -4.55 -6.34 -2.55
C ALA A 83 -4.50 -5.00 -3.28
N ARG A 84 -4.70 -3.91 -2.53
CA ARG A 84 -4.51 -2.54 -3.01
C ARG A 84 -3.63 -1.78 -2.03
N ALA A 85 -2.70 -0.99 -2.54
CA ALA A 85 -1.94 -0.07 -1.71
C ALA A 85 -2.82 1.11 -1.29
N LEU A 86 -2.50 1.72 -0.16
CA LEU A 86 -3.20 2.93 0.27
C LEU A 86 -2.99 4.09 -0.74
N PRO A 87 -3.94 5.02 -0.85
CA PRO A 87 -3.86 6.14 -1.81
C PRO A 87 -2.62 7.02 -1.65
N VAL A 88 -2.00 7.05 -0.48
CA VAL A 88 -0.77 7.81 -0.21
C VAL A 88 0.38 7.45 -1.16
N TYR A 89 0.39 6.25 -1.71
CA TYR A 89 1.42 5.79 -2.65
C TYR A 89 1.14 6.16 -4.12
N GLY A 90 0.06 6.88 -4.39
CA GLY A 90 -0.36 7.24 -5.74
C GLY A 90 -1.21 6.17 -6.43
N ALA A 91 -1.33 6.28 -7.75
CA ALA A 91 -2.19 5.41 -8.54
C ALA A 91 -1.61 4.00 -8.67
N SER A 92 -2.32 3.03 -8.12
CA SER A 92 -2.11 1.58 -8.34
C SER A 92 -0.63 1.15 -8.47
N PRO A 93 0.19 1.33 -7.42
CA PRO A 93 1.59 0.93 -7.48
C PRO A 93 1.76 -0.60 -7.52
N LEU A 94 0.70 -1.35 -7.21
CA LEU A 94 0.69 -2.80 -7.24
C LEU A 94 0.08 -3.30 -8.55
N PRO A 95 0.70 -4.32 -9.20
CA PRO A 95 0.14 -4.92 -10.40
C PRO A 95 -1.19 -5.61 -10.09
N GLN A 96 -2.19 -5.38 -10.94
CA GLN A 96 -3.50 -6.05 -10.86
C GLN A 96 -3.45 -7.36 -11.65
N SER A 97 -2.81 -8.37 -11.10
CA SER A 97 -2.46 -9.63 -11.79
C SER A 97 -3.52 -10.74 -11.69
N GLY A 98 -4.65 -10.49 -11.05
CA GLY A 98 -5.68 -11.51 -10.86
C GLY A 98 -6.44 -11.89 -12.13
N HIS A 99 -6.98 -13.12 -12.16
CA HIS A 99 -7.76 -13.67 -13.27
C HIS A 99 -9.22 -13.96 -12.90
N ALA A 100 -9.60 -13.79 -11.65
CA ALA A 100 -10.95 -14.00 -11.17
C ALA A 100 -11.57 -12.67 -10.70
N ASP A 101 -12.75 -12.34 -11.19
CA ASP A 101 -13.45 -11.13 -10.82
C ASP A 101 -14.42 -11.42 -9.68
N PHE A 102 -14.34 -10.61 -8.62
CA PHE A 102 -15.26 -10.63 -7.49
C PHE A 102 -15.70 -9.21 -7.12
N CYS A 103 -16.89 -9.13 -6.50
CA CYS A 103 -17.43 -7.87 -6.03
C CYS A 103 -16.73 -7.40 -4.75
N VAL A 104 -16.45 -6.11 -4.70
CA VAL A 104 -15.94 -5.39 -3.54
C VAL A 104 -16.77 -4.12 -3.30
N GLU A 105 -16.71 -3.58 -2.09
CA GLU A 105 -17.28 -2.28 -1.75
C GLU A 105 -16.19 -1.29 -1.33
N LYS A 106 -16.51 -0.01 -1.29
CA LYS A 106 -15.55 1.04 -0.92
C LYS A 106 -15.06 0.88 0.52
N ASN A 107 -15.98 0.62 1.45
CA ASN A 107 -15.74 0.42 2.88
C ASN A 107 -15.61 -1.07 3.21
N ASN A 108 -15.41 -1.41 4.48
CA ASN A 108 -15.40 -2.81 4.93
C ASN A 108 -16.69 -3.51 4.55
N PHE A 109 -16.59 -4.74 4.07
CA PHE A 109 -17.72 -5.49 3.52
C PHE A 109 -17.61 -6.99 3.78
N VAL A 110 -18.77 -7.65 3.75
CA VAL A 110 -18.93 -9.10 3.62
C VAL A 110 -20.06 -9.32 2.61
N LEU A 111 -19.75 -9.98 1.51
CA LEU A 111 -20.71 -10.25 0.43
C LEU A 111 -20.86 -11.76 0.22
N ALA A 112 -22.07 -12.26 0.32
CA ALA A 112 -22.45 -13.56 -0.25
C ALA A 112 -22.70 -13.37 -1.76
N SER A 113 -22.42 -14.40 -2.58
CA SER A 113 -22.51 -14.31 -4.05
C SER A 113 -21.54 -13.28 -4.65
N GLY A 114 -20.27 -13.38 -4.28
CA GLY A 114 -19.23 -12.41 -4.59
C GLY A 114 -18.89 -12.18 -6.06
N ARG A 115 -19.51 -12.91 -7.01
CA ARG A 115 -19.26 -12.72 -8.47
C ARG A 115 -20.29 -11.81 -9.14
N VAL A 116 -21.39 -11.46 -8.48
CA VAL A 116 -22.46 -10.64 -9.06
C VAL A 116 -22.62 -9.35 -8.24
N CYS A 117 -22.19 -8.24 -8.83
CA CYS A 117 -22.31 -6.91 -8.22
C CYS A 117 -23.68 -6.30 -8.56
N ASN A 118 -24.66 -6.52 -7.73
CA ASN A 118 -26.04 -6.11 -7.97
C ASN A 118 -26.51 -4.95 -7.07
N ARG A 119 -25.64 -4.39 -6.24
CA ARG A 119 -25.93 -3.26 -5.35
C ARG A 119 -25.14 -2.02 -5.74
N THR A 120 -25.75 -0.85 -5.53
CA THR A 120 -25.05 0.43 -5.68
C THR A 120 -23.85 0.50 -4.73
N GLY A 121 -22.71 0.92 -5.25
CA GLY A 121 -21.46 1.01 -4.48
C GLY A 121 -20.57 -0.23 -4.56
N GLN A 122 -21.04 -1.29 -5.19
CA GLN A 122 -20.22 -2.46 -5.52
C GLN A 122 -19.49 -2.26 -6.84
N SER A 123 -18.29 -2.80 -6.94
CA SER A 123 -17.48 -2.82 -8.15
C SER A 123 -16.74 -4.15 -8.27
N LEU A 124 -16.43 -4.55 -9.50
CA LEU A 124 -15.58 -5.71 -9.76
C LEU A 124 -14.12 -5.38 -9.47
N ALA A 125 -13.45 -6.27 -8.77
CA ALA A 125 -12.00 -6.25 -8.60
C ALA A 125 -11.41 -7.61 -9.00
N ARG A 126 -10.18 -7.58 -9.51
CA ARG A 126 -9.45 -8.79 -9.91
C ARG A 126 -8.78 -9.42 -8.72
N PHE A 127 -9.00 -10.70 -8.53
CA PHE A 127 -8.42 -11.51 -7.48
C PHE A 127 -7.49 -12.56 -8.07
N THR A 128 -6.42 -12.84 -7.35
CA THR A 128 -5.47 -13.91 -7.67
C THR A 128 -5.79 -15.12 -6.82
N GLN A 129 -5.89 -16.30 -7.43
CA GLN A 129 -6.02 -17.55 -6.69
C GLN A 129 -4.72 -17.84 -5.96
N VAL A 130 -4.85 -18.22 -4.69
CA VAL A 130 -3.71 -18.50 -3.81
C VAL A 130 -3.88 -19.83 -3.10
N LYS A 131 -2.74 -20.45 -2.77
CA LYS A 131 -2.67 -21.59 -1.86
C LYS A 131 -1.95 -21.12 -0.60
N PRO A 132 -2.63 -21.05 0.55
CA PRO A 132 -1.98 -20.71 1.81
C PRO A 132 -0.91 -21.72 2.17
N SER A 133 0.15 -21.25 2.80
CA SER A 133 1.15 -22.11 3.42
C SER A 133 0.69 -22.52 4.81
N GLU A 134 0.86 -23.78 5.16
CA GLU A 134 0.63 -24.29 6.52
C GLU A 134 1.85 -23.98 7.38
N ASN A 135 1.64 -23.47 8.57
CA ASN A 135 2.68 -23.28 9.58
C ASN A 135 2.09 -23.49 10.99
N GLU A 136 2.91 -23.34 12.03
CA GLU A 136 2.49 -23.53 13.43
C GLU A 136 1.34 -22.61 13.87
N LYS A 137 1.12 -21.50 13.16
CA LYS A 137 0.05 -20.52 13.43
C LYS A 137 -1.21 -20.73 12.58
N GLY A 138 -1.23 -21.77 11.74
CA GLY A 138 -2.32 -22.10 10.84
C GLY A 138 -2.00 -21.79 9.37
N LEU A 139 -3.03 -21.41 8.59
CA LEU A 139 -2.90 -21.08 7.17
C LEU A 139 -2.39 -19.65 6.99
N THR A 140 -1.35 -19.45 6.19
CA THR A 140 -0.75 -18.13 5.99
C THR A 140 -0.63 -17.82 4.50
N ILE A 141 -1.04 -16.60 4.13
CA ILE A 141 -0.84 -16.01 2.80
C ILE A 141 0.19 -14.89 2.95
N TYR A 142 1.29 -14.99 2.20
CA TYR A 142 2.29 -13.94 2.12
C TYR A 142 2.01 -13.06 0.89
N LEU A 143 1.86 -11.76 1.14
CA LEU A 143 1.79 -10.74 0.11
C LEU A 143 3.22 -10.25 -0.14
N ALA A 144 3.71 -10.42 -1.36
CA ALA A 144 5.07 -10.04 -1.76
C ALA A 144 5.05 -9.18 -3.03
N GLU A 145 6.07 -8.36 -3.19
CA GLU A 145 6.40 -7.66 -4.43
C GLU A 145 7.60 -8.34 -5.10
N GLU A 146 8.06 -7.82 -6.24
CA GLU A 146 9.22 -8.39 -6.97
C GLU A 146 10.48 -8.48 -6.10
N SER A 147 10.67 -7.53 -5.19
CA SER A 147 11.71 -7.61 -4.15
C SER A 147 11.21 -8.52 -3.04
N GLU A 148 11.78 -9.71 -2.92
CA GLU A 148 11.42 -10.66 -1.87
C GLU A 148 11.98 -10.21 -0.51
N TYR A 149 11.24 -9.35 0.18
CA TYR A 149 11.60 -8.89 1.51
C TYR A 149 11.29 -9.93 2.59
N THR A 150 12.13 -9.99 3.62
CA THR A 150 11.73 -10.55 4.92
C THR A 150 10.75 -9.61 5.62
N ASP A 151 10.16 -10.03 6.73
CA ASP A 151 9.20 -9.19 7.47
C ASP A 151 9.87 -7.87 7.95
N ASP A 152 11.10 -7.93 8.48
CA ASP A 152 11.84 -6.74 8.91
C ASP A 152 12.24 -5.86 7.72
N GLN A 153 12.71 -6.45 6.63
CA GLN A 153 13.05 -5.70 5.42
C GLN A 153 11.82 -5.01 4.80
N ALA A 154 10.68 -5.66 4.78
CA ALA A 154 9.44 -5.06 4.30
C ALA A 154 9.05 -3.83 5.14
N ARG A 155 9.20 -3.94 6.47
CA ARG A 155 8.97 -2.82 7.38
C ARG A 155 9.92 -1.66 7.11
N ASP A 156 11.22 -1.92 6.99
CA ASP A 156 12.21 -0.86 6.74
C ASP A 156 12.07 -0.25 5.34
N ALA A 157 11.79 -1.04 4.31
CA ALA A 157 11.50 -0.55 2.96
C ALA A 157 10.25 0.36 2.93
N ALA A 158 9.23 0.02 3.71
CA ALA A 158 8.03 0.86 3.82
C ALA A 158 8.29 2.17 4.55
N ILE A 159 9.13 2.16 5.59
CA ILE A 159 9.57 3.38 6.27
C ILE A 159 10.34 4.26 5.29
N GLN A 160 11.32 3.70 4.56
CA GLN A 160 12.06 4.42 3.52
C GLN A 160 11.13 5.03 2.47
N ARG A 161 10.15 4.26 1.98
CA ARG A 161 9.17 4.70 0.99
C ARG A 161 8.31 5.86 1.50
N LEU A 162 7.72 5.73 2.67
CA LEU A 162 6.84 6.76 3.24
C LEU A 162 7.61 8.02 3.63
N LEU A 163 8.84 7.89 4.17
CA LEU A 163 9.72 9.03 4.40
C LEU A 163 10.04 9.76 3.09
N THR A 164 10.31 9.03 2.01
CA THR A 164 10.58 9.62 0.69
C THR A 164 9.35 10.37 0.17
N ILE A 165 8.15 9.80 0.32
CA ILE A 165 6.89 10.47 -0.04
C ILE A 165 6.65 11.71 0.84
N ALA A 166 7.01 11.65 2.11
CA ALA A 166 6.91 12.79 3.04
C ALA A 166 7.96 13.89 2.79
N GLY A 167 8.87 13.69 1.81
CA GLY A 167 9.87 14.70 1.41
C GLY A 167 11.27 14.50 1.99
N TYR A 168 11.52 13.42 2.69
CA TYR A 168 12.84 13.05 3.21
C TYR A 168 13.54 12.09 2.22
N ASP A 169 14.82 12.35 1.87
CA ASP A 169 15.55 11.49 0.91
C ASP A 169 16.00 10.16 1.55
N ALA A 170 15.06 9.26 1.79
CA ALA A 170 15.33 7.94 2.33
C ALA A 170 15.64 6.88 1.25
N THR A 171 16.05 7.28 0.06
CA THR A 171 16.46 6.36 -1.02
C THR A 171 17.86 5.79 -0.78
N PRO A 172 18.16 4.55 -1.27
CA PRO A 172 17.28 3.63 -1.99
C PRO A 172 16.20 3.03 -1.07
N ILE A 173 15.10 2.54 -1.70
CA ILE A 173 14.07 1.77 -1.00
C ILE A 173 14.44 0.29 -1.16
N ASP A 174 15.26 -0.23 -0.26
CA ASP A 174 15.87 -1.55 -0.34
C ASP A 174 15.62 -2.43 0.89
N GLY A 175 14.94 -1.87 1.90
CA GLY A 175 14.70 -2.57 3.17
C GLY A 175 15.95 -2.76 4.03
N ILE A 176 17.03 -2.05 3.71
CA ILE A 176 18.28 -2.10 4.49
C ILE A 176 18.35 -0.88 5.41
N ARG A 177 18.29 -1.14 6.69
CA ARG A 177 18.40 -0.10 7.70
C ARG A 177 19.85 0.24 7.99
N GLY A 178 20.37 1.23 7.25
CA GLY A 178 21.72 1.75 7.41
C GLY A 178 21.76 3.13 8.06
N ALA A 179 22.97 3.66 8.29
CA ALA A 179 23.19 4.95 8.93
C ALA A 179 22.42 6.12 8.25
N LYS A 180 22.27 6.10 6.92
CA LYS A 180 21.48 7.10 6.18
C LYS A 180 20.01 7.04 6.57
N THR A 181 19.42 5.85 6.55
CA THR A 181 18.01 5.64 6.92
C THR A 181 17.74 6.05 8.36
N ASP A 182 18.65 5.69 9.29
CA ASP A 182 18.53 6.05 10.70
C ASP A 182 18.63 7.57 10.93
N ALA A 183 19.56 8.24 10.26
CA ALA A 183 19.71 9.70 10.36
C ALA A 183 18.45 10.42 9.85
N ILE A 184 17.89 9.97 8.72
CA ILE A 184 16.68 10.54 8.13
C ILE A 184 15.46 10.27 9.01
N LEU A 185 15.34 9.07 9.54
CA LEU A 185 14.27 8.72 10.47
C LEU A 185 14.34 9.59 11.73
N LEU A 186 15.53 9.81 12.29
CA LEU A 186 15.72 10.69 13.45
C LEU A 186 15.30 12.12 13.12
N THR A 187 15.70 12.65 11.96
CA THR A 187 15.28 13.98 11.49
C THR A 187 13.75 14.06 11.39
N PHE A 188 13.10 13.07 10.78
CA PHE A 188 11.64 12.99 10.71
C PHE A 188 10.99 13.01 12.10
N LEU A 189 11.50 12.23 13.05
CA LEU A 189 10.97 12.18 14.40
C LEU A 189 11.10 13.54 15.11
N GLN A 190 12.24 14.23 14.96
CA GLN A 190 12.48 15.56 15.52
C GLN A 190 11.54 16.62 14.91
N ASP A 191 11.42 16.66 13.58
CA ASP A 191 10.57 17.62 12.86
C ASP A 191 9.08 17.46 13.24
N ASN A 192 8.65 16.23 13.52
CA ASN A 192 7.28 15.93 13.92
C ASN A 192 7.11 15.88 15.46
N LYS A 193 8.13 16.28 16.26
CA LYS A 193 8.10 16.31 17.74
C LYS A 193 7.72 14.97 18.37
N LEU A 194 8.22 13.88 17.77
CA LEU A 194 8.02 12.52 18.23
C LEU A 194 9.20 12.04 19.08
N SER A 195 8.96 11.09 19.97
CA SER A 195 10.04 10.44 20.73
C SER A 195 10.88 9.55 19.80
N ASN A 196 12.15 9.35 20.14
CA ASN A 196 13.05 8.45 19.38
C ASN A 196 12.56 6.99 19.35
N THR A 197 11.68 6.60 20.27
CA THR A 197 11.08 5.26 20.34
C THR A 197 9.79 5.15 19.52
N ALA A 198 9.29 6.23 18.92
CA ALA A 198 8.03 6.25 18.19
C ALA A 198 8.02 5.27 17.00
N ALA A 199 9.19 5.04 16.38
CA ALA A 199 9.32 4.09 15.27
C ALA A 199 8.97 2.63 15.63
N GLY A 200 9.03 2.28 16.92
CA GLY A 200 8.65 0.94 17.42
C GLY A 200 7.17 0.78 17.74
N ARG A 201 6.39 1.85 17.68
CA ARG A 201 4.97 1.82 18.03
C ARG A 201 4.13 1.17 16.94
N ALA A 202 3.01 0.56 17.34
CA ALA A 202 2.08 -0.07 16.41
C ALA A 202 1.41 0.93 15.44
N ASP A 203 1.22 2.19 15.89
CA ASP A 203 0.61 3.26 15.09
C ASP A 203 1.62 4.06 14.25
N PHE A 204 2.88 3.64 14.19
CA PHE A 204 3.92 4.43 13.51
C PHE A 204 3.65 4.60 12.01
N PHE A 205 3.08 3.60 11.35
CA PHE A 205 2.68 3.72 9.95
C PHE A 205 1.55 4.75 9.75
N ASP A 206 0.64 4.93 10.71
CA ASP A 206 -0.38 5.99 10.64
C ASP A 206 0.26 7.39 10.71
N VAL A 207 1.28 7.54 11.54
CA VAL A 207 2.05 8.79 11.64
C VAL A 207 2.79 9.09 10.34
N LEU A 208 3.46 8.09 9.74
CA LEU A 208 4.15 8.25 8.45
C LEU A 208 3.17 8.57 7.32
N ILE A 209 2.04 7.87 7.25
CA ILE A 209 0.99 8.11 6.26
C ILE A 209 0.44 9.53 6.40
N ALA A 210 0.12 9.95 7.62
CA ALA A 210 -0.37 11.30 7.88
C ALA A 210 0.65 12.37 7.47
N ALA A 211 1.94 12.15 7.74
CA ALA A 211 3.00 13.04 7.30
C ALA A 211 3.14 13.08 5.78
N ALA A 212 3.08 11.93 5.12
CA ALA A 212 3.14 11.82 3.67
C ALA A 212 1.92 12.43 2.95
N GLN A 213 0.78 12.53 3.65
CA GLN A 213 -0.46 13.13 3.14
C GLN A 213 -0.61 14.62 3.47
N LYS A 214 0.25 15.18 4.34
CA LYS A 214 0.16 16.61 4.68
C LYS A 214 0.36 17.46 3.43
N PRO A 215 -0.56 18.38 3.13
CA PRO A 215 -0.40 19.33 2.04
C PRO A 215 0.80 20.26 2.27
N ASP A 216 1.08 20.54 3.52
CA ASP A 216 2.05 21.55 3.99
C ASP A 216 3.47 21.02 4.18
N GLY A 217 3.76 19.78 3.84
CA GLY A 217 5.12 19.22 3.86
C GLY A 217 6.07 19.84 2.84
N GLY A 218 5.87 21.12 2.49
CA GLY A 218 6.77 21.92 1.65
C GLY A 218 6.93 21.40 0.22
N GLY A 219 6.05 20.53 -0.27
CA GLY A 219 6.19 19.91 -1.57
C GLY A 219 5.04 20.23 -2.52
N PHE A 220 5.38 20.40 -3.78
CA PHE A 220 4.42 20.52 -4.87
C PHE A 220 3.71 19.17 -5.10
N ILE A 221 2.39 19.19 -5.29
CA ILE A 221 1.58 18.00 -5.56
C ILE A 221 0.63 18.26 -6.74
N TRP A 222 0.47 17.29 -7.62
CA TRP A 222 -0.60 17.27 -8.59
C TRP A 222 -1.73 16.39 -8.12
N CYS A 223 -2.97 16.87 -8.20
CA CYS A 223 -4.17 16.06 -8.06
C CYS A 223 -4.96 16.09 -9.36
N ASN A 224 -5.25 14.92 -9.91
CA ASN A 224 -6.04 14.79 -11.12
C ASN A 224 -7.51 14.60 -10.77
N GLU A 225 -8.29 15.66 -10.81
CA GLU A 225 -9.75 15.65 -10.58
C GLU A 225 -10.55 15.37 -11.87
N THR A 226 -9.87 15.11 -12.98
CA THR A 226 -10.51 14.79 -14.26
C THR A 226 -10.86 13.30 -14.37
N THR A 227 -11.62 12.95 -15.39
CA THR A 227 -12.01 11.56 -15.68
C THR A 227 -10.99 10.81 -16.54
N THR A 228 -9.95 11.48 -17.02
CA THR A 228 -8.93 10.91 -17.90
C THR A 228 -7.54 10.98 -17.26
N PRO A 229 -6.64 10.04 -17.56
CA PRO A 229 -5.25 10.14 -17.12
C PRO A 229 -4.59 11.42 -17.64
N VAL A 230 -3.71 11.98 -16.85
CA VAL A 230 -2.96 13.18 -17.19
C VAL A 230 -1.47 12.88 -17.19
N MET A 231 -0.77 13.34 -18.23
CA MET A 231 0.69 13.41 -18.26
C MET A 231 1.13 14.80 -17.85
N ALA A 232 1.86 14.88 -16.74
CA ALA A 232 2.31 16.14 -16.15
C ALA A 232 3.83 16.32 -16.25
N ALA A 233 4.26 17.57 -16.41
CA ALA A 233 5.67 17.95 -16.36
C ALA A 233 5.85 19.15 -15.45
N LEU A 234 7.01 19.25 -14.81
CA LEU A 234 7.34 20.40 -13.98
C LEU A 234 8.66 21.05 -14.39
N GLY A 235 8.73 22.35 -14.18
CA GLY A 235 9.96 23.13 -14.21
C GLY A 235 10.30 23.65 -12.83
N ILE A 236 11.55 23.54 -12.41
CA ILE A 236 12.03 23.99 -11.10
C ILE A 236 13.05 25.09 -11.35
N GLU A 237 12.83 26.28 -10.79
CA GLU A 237 13.77 27.38 -10.85
C GLU A 237 14.60 27.44 -9.58
N GLU A 238 15.89 27.17 -9.74
CA GLU A 238 16.88 27.31 -8.67
C GLU A 238 18.05 28.15 -9.15
N LYS A 239 18.44 29.12 -8.36
CA LYS A 239 19.61 30.00 -8.64
C LYS A 239 19.62 30.62 -10.07
N GLY A 240 18.41 30.92 -10.60
CA GLY A 240 18.27 31.54 -11.94
C GLY A 240 18.31 30.54 -13.10
N ALA A 241 18.47 29.26 -12.86
CA ALA A 241 18.35 28.21 -13.87
C ALA A 241 17.03 27.45 -13.70
N VAL A 242 16.40 27.05 -14.80
CA VAL A 242 15.18 26.23 -14.80
C VAL A 242 15.52 24.84 -15.28
N THR A 243 15.27 23.85 -14.43
CA THR A 243 15.37 22.42 -14.77
C THR A 243 13.98 21.85 -14.99
N THR A 244 13.73 21.22 -16.14
CA THR A 244 12.46 20.56 -16.44
C THR A 244 12.55 19.05 -16.15
N ARG A 245 11.48 18.52 -15.59
CA ARG A 245 11.31 17.09 -15.31
C ARG A 245 9.92 16.63 -15.76
N GLY A 246 9.81 15.47 -16.28
CA GLY A 246 8.56 14.85 -16.73
C GLY A 246 8.87 13.56 -17.50
N TRP A 247 7.93 12.82 -17.93
CA TRP A 247 6.49 13.05 -17.79
C TRP A 247 5.97 12.11 -16.69
N TYR A 248 5.15 12.68 -15.82
CA TYR A 248 4.53 11.96 -14.72
C TYR A 248 3.09 11.65 -15.08
N ARG A 249 2.70 10.39 -15.00
CA ARG A 249 1.33 9.98 -15.23
C ARG A 249 0.53 10.08 -13.93
N VAL A 250 -0.56 10.84 -13.96
CA VAL A 250 -1.48 11.02 -12.84
C VAL A 250 -2.84 10.48 -13.24
N GLU A 251 -3.25 9.38 -12.60
CA GLU A 251 -4.54 8.75 -12.90
C GLU A 251 -5.73 9.55 -12.37
N PRO A 252 -6.94 9.37 -12.93
CA PRO A 252 -8.16 10.03 -12.47
C PRO A 252 -8.38 9.86 -10.97
N GLY A 253 -8.70 10.95 -10.28
CA GLY A 253 -8.95 10.97 -8.83
C GLY A 253 -7.72 10.68 -7.97
N LYS A 254 -6.51 10.73 -8.54
CA LYS A 254 -5.26 10.49 -7.82
C LYS A 254 -4.41 11.74 -7.74
N CYS A 255 -3.62 11.78 -6.66
CA CYS A 255 -2.58 12.78 -6.47
C CYS A 255 -1.20 12.15 -6.63
N LEU A 256 -0.25 12.89 -7.19
CA LEU A 256 1.14 12.51 -7.33
C LEU A 256 2.02 13.66 -6.84
N ARG A 257 2.97 13.34 -5.98
CA ARG A 257 3.99 14.29 -5.52
C ARG A 257 5.28 14.02 -6.28
N PRO A 258 5.71 14.92 -7.18
CA PRO A 258 7.01 14.80 -7.82
C PRO A 258 8.12 15.12 -6.81
N ASP A 259 9.29 14.52 -6.99
CA ASP A 259 10.47 14.81 -6.16
C ASP A 259 11.00 16.24 -6.47
N VAL A 260 10.52 17.21 -5.70
CA VAL A 260 11.01 18.59 -5.73
C VAL A 260 11.90 18.79 -4.51
N LYS A 261 13.21 18.69 -4.72
CA LYS A 261 14.20 18.87 -3.63
C LYS A 261 14.35 20.35 -3.27
N GLY A 262 14.55 20.61 -1.98
CA GLY A 262 14.81 21.96 -1.46
C GLY A 262 13.58 22.87 -1.46
N GLN A 263 13.85 24.19 -1.43
CA GLN A 263 12.84 25.24 -1.56
C GLN A 263 13.08 26.01 -2.86
N PRO A 264 12.54 25.57 -3.99
CA PRO A 264 12.73 26.26 -5.25
C PRO A 264 12.08 27.63 -5.20
N ARG A 265 12.69 28.60 -5.87
CA ARG A 265 12.13 29.95 -5.98
C ARG A 265 10.80 29.98 -6.72
N ARG A 266 10.68 29.15 -7.77
CA ARG A 266 9.45 28.97 -8.55
C ARG A 266 9.33 27.54 -9.02
N VAL A 267 8.10 27.08 -9.09
CA VAL A 267 7.72 25.80 -9.71
C VAL A 267 6.75 26.09 -10.84
N TYR A 268 7.02 25.53 -12.00
CA TYR A 268 6.15 25.60 -13.19
C TYR A 268 5.49 24.25 -13.41
N SER A 269 4.24 24.23 -13.76
CA SER A 269 3.48 23.00 -13.99
C SER A 269 2.80 23.03 -15.35
N PHE A 270 2.86 21.90 -16.04
CA PHE A 270 2.15 21.68 -17.29
C PHE A 270 1.53 20.27 -17.26
N GLY A 271 0.39 20.09 -17.93
CA GLY A 271 -0.23 18.79 -18.05
C GLY A 271 -1.12 18.67 -19.28
N GLU A 272 -1.24 17.43 -19.77
CA GLU A 272 -2.08 17.06 -20.90
C GLU A 272 -2.90 15.83 -20.57
N ALA A 273 -4.20 15.87 -20.86
CA ALA A 273 -5.07 14.71 -20.76
C ALA A 273 -4.76 13.70 -21.87
N ILE A 274 -4.72 12.41 -21.49
CA ILE A 274 -4.33 11.32 -22.39
C ILE A 274 -5.49 10.34 -22.55
N GLY A 275 -5.83 10.04 -23.80
CA GLY A 275 -6.82 9.02 -24.14
C GLY A 275 -6.29 7.59 -23.93
N SER A 276 -7.17 6.63 -24.08
CA SER A 276 -6.84 5.19 -24.00
C SER A 276 -5.84 4.73 -25.08
N ASP A 277 -5.75 5.46 -26.17
CA ASP A 277 -4.80 5.28 -27.29
C ASP A 277 -3.42 5.91 -27.00
N GLY A 278 -3.24 6.56 -25.85
CA GLY A 278 -2.02 7.27 -25.46
C GLY A 278 -1.82 8.61 -26.16
N GLN A 279 -2.80 9.09 -26.95
CA GLN A 279 -2.75 10.40 -27.59
C GLN A 279 -3.34 11.47 -26.66
N VAL A 280 -2.97 12.75 -26.93
CA VAL A 280 -3.55 13.88 -26.18
C VAL A 280 -5.01 14.02 -26.55
N VAL A 281 -5.87 14.08 -25.54
CA VAL A 281 -7.32 14.31 -25.73
C VAL A 281 -7.52 15.68 -26.33
N LYS A 282 -8.32 15.75 -27.40
CA LYS A 282 -8.70 17.01 -28.05
C LYS A 282 -10.08 17.47 -27.57
N ARG A 283 -10.24 18.76 -27.43
CA ARG A 283 -11.53 19.38 -27.11
C ARG A 283 -12.22 19.74 -28.41
N GLY A 284 -13.33 19.04 -28.73
CA GLY A 284 -14.17 19.30 -29.92
C GLY A 284 -13.63 18.75 -31.23
N ASP A 285 -14.53 18.59 -32.20
CA ASP A 285 -14.25 18.06 -33.54
C ASP A 285 -14.29 19.26 -34.53
N GLY A 286 -13.17 19.94 -34.76
CA GLY A 286 -13.15 21.05 -35.69
C GLY A 286 -11.80 21.78 -35.76
N PRO A 287 -11.65 22.75 -36.67
CA PRO A 287 -10.41 23.51 -36.84
C PRO A 287 -9.99 24.32 -35.60
N ALA A 288 -10.89 24.53 -34.64
CA ALA A 288 -10.60 25.13 -33.34
C ALA A 288 -10.38 24.11 -32.23
N SER A 289 -10.23 22.81 -32.55
CA SER A 289 -9.99 21.77 -31.58
C SER A 289 -8.62 21.95 -30.94
N GLY A 290 -8.58 22.24 -29.62
CA GLY A 290 -7.36 22.35 -28.83
C GLY A 290 -7.12 21.11 -28.00
N ASN A 291 -5.88 20.88 -27.61
CA ASN A 291 -5.54 19.84 -26.64
C ASN A 291 -6.19 20.15 -25.28
N VAL A 292 -6.66 19.10 -24.59
CA VAL A 292 -7.08 19.23 -23.19
C VAL A 292 -5.82 19.28 -22.35
N SER A 293 -5.35 20.48 -22.09
CA SER A 293 -4.12 20.75 -21.34
C SER A 293 -4.30 21.94 -20.41
N TRP A 294 -3.53 21.96 -19.33
CA TRP A 294 -3.31 23.18 -18.56
C TRP A 294 -1.86 23.63 -18.72
N GLY A 295 -1.66 24.90 -18.72
CA GLY A 295 -0.36 25.51 -18.87
C GLY A 295 -0.48 27.02 -18.74
N GLY A 296 0.64 27.70 -18.57
CA GLY A 296 0.72 29.16 -18.47
C GLY A 296 1.38 29.80 -19.66
N SER A 297 1.84 31.05 -19.47
CA SER A 297 2.50 31.87 -20.49
C SER A 297 4.00 31.59 -20.64
N THR A 298 4.64 30.93 -19.67
CA THR A 298 6.08 30.63 -19.71
C THR A 298 6.32 29.41 -20.58
N VAL A 299 7.24 29.54 -21.51
CA VAL A 299 7.64 28.43 -22.41
C VAL A 299 8.90 27.79 -21.88
N LEU A 300 8.84 26.48 -21.63
CA LEU A 300 9.98 25.67 -21.18
C LEU A 300 10.14 24.45 -22.11
N CYS A 301 11.37 24.00 -22.28
CA CYS A 301 11.67 22.81 -23.06
C CYS A 301 11.46 21.54 -22.22
N THR A 302 10.77 20.54 -22.76
CA THR A 302 10.64 19.20 -22.19
C THR A 302 11.13 18.16 -23.20
N ARG A 303 11.52 16.98 -22.72
CA ARG A 303 11.77 15.85 -23.62
C ARG A 303 10.45 15.30 -24.15
N ASP A 304 10.45 14.76 -25.37
CA ASP A 304 9.27 14.10 -25.93
C ASP A 304 8.87 12.89 -25.07
N ARG A 305 7.59 12.71 -24.85
CA ARG A 305 7.01 11.59 -24.12
C ARG A 305 7.34 10.20 -24.69
N LYS A 306 7.55 10.15 -26.02
CA LYS A 306 7.86 8.90 -26.74
C LYS A 306 9.36 8.58 -26.78
N SER A 307 10.22 9.48 -26.35
CA SER A 307 11.67 9.31 -26.42
C SER A 307 12.18 8.50 -25.22
N THR A 308 12.25 7.20 -25.39
CA THR A 308 13.00 6.29 -24.51
C THR A 308 14.50 6.24 -24.87
N ARG A 309 14.96 6.96 -25.88
CA ARG A 309 16.36 6.99 -26.32
C ARG A 309 17.03 8.32 -25.99
N LEU A 310 18.19 8.24 -25.36
CA LEU A 310 19.04 9.34 -24.89
C LEU A 310 19.61 10.27 -26.00
N ASN A 311 19.26 10.10 -27.26
CA ASN A 311 19.95 10.76 -28.39
C ASN A 311 19.03 11.34 -29.47
N SER A 312 17.84 11.87 -29.19
CA SER A 312 17.11 12.65 -30.18
C SER A 312 16.81 14.07 -29.68
N SER A 313 17.38 15.03 -30.38
CA SER A 313 17.31 16.48 -30.13
C SER A 313 16.00 17.11 -30.59
N HIS A 314 14.86 16.51 -30.36
CA HIS A 314 13.57 17.17 -30.58
C HIS A 314 13.03 17.72 -29.27
N SER A 315 13.29 19.01 -29.03
CA SER A 315 12.70 19.77 -27.95
C SER A 315 11.24 20.09 -28.31
N GLN A 316 10.27 19.47 -27.59
CA GLN A 316 8.91 20.01 -27.59
C GLN A 316 8.87 21.22 -26.66
N GLN A 317 8.41 22.34 -27.20
CA GLN A 317 8.12 23.53 -26.41
C GLN A 317 6.74 23.35 -25.76
N SER A 318 6.68 23.33 -24.44
CA SER A 318 5.43 23.33 -23.69
C SER A 318 5.28 24.62 -22.90
N ARG A 319 4.05 25.14 -22.88
CA ARG A 319 3.70 26.33 -22.10
C ARG A 319 3.33 25.88 -20.69
N MET A 320 3.97 26.44 -19.69
CA MET A 320 3.71 26.12 -18.28
C MET A 320 3.23 27.36 -17.53
N PRO A 321 2.27 27.25 -16.59
CA PRO A 321 1.87 28.36 -15.76
C PRO A 321 3.01 28.77 -14.83
N SER A 322 3.13 30.06 -14.59
CA SER A 322 3.87 30.55 -13.44
C SER A 322 3.02 30.30 -12.20
N SER A 323 3.59 29.61 -11.21
CA SER A 323 2.89 29.32 -9.96
C SER A 323 2.63 30.58 -9.14
N ALA A 324 1.63 30.47 -8.32
CA ALA A 324 1.46 31.31 -7.15
C ALA A 324 2.48 30.98 -6.05
#